data_c3b126f0061ddaad29746a7393803984
#
_entry.id   c3b126f0061ddaad29746a7393803984
#
_cell.length_a   1.000
_cell.length_b   1.000
_cell.length_c   1.000
_cell.angle_alpha   90.00
_cell.angle_beta   90.00
_cell.angle_gamma   90.00
#
_symmetry.space_group_name_H-M   'P 1'
#
loop_
_entity.id
_entity.type
_entity.pdbx_description
1 polymer ?
#
loop_
_entity_poly.entity_id
_entity_poly.type
_entity_poly.pdbx_seq_one_letter_code
_entity_poly.pdbx_strand_id
1 'polypeptide(L)'
;MFNCIIAHDNNFISCSICDNKIKDKEYYVDAWGNPFHIYHKKTGTFCECCSRIISKKVTNGGYRLNDGRYICSLCDVSIIKTDNEIDKSSKKVIKILKENGIENIDRKEIKIELINKIKMSEHYKFHEVEHLKGLMKIKPEENEIFHIYILDNLPKIQFEAILAHELLHIWLFKKNITLDKSIMEGFCNLGSYLIYELDNTKFSKIHLLSLENNKTNSDVYKYQILKSMMEKNSFRYIMNNIQTIDIK
;
A
#
# COMPACT_ATOMS: atom_id res chain seq x y z
N MET A 1 -8.87 -4.24 7.20
CA MET A 1 -9.04 -5.57 7.81
C MET A 1 -9.57 -5.40 9.23
N PHE A 2 -10.64 -6.12 9.61
CA PHE A 2 -11.24 -6.02 10.95
C PHE A 2 -11.12 -7.37 11.63
N ASN A 3 -10.75 -7.37 12.91
CA ASN A 3 -10.71 -8.58 13.72
C ASN A 3 -11.98 -8.65 14.57
N CYS A 4 -12.66 -9.81 14.56
CA CYS A 4 -13.72 -10.10 15.51
C CYS A 4 -13.09 -10.50 16.85
N ILE A 5 -13.53 -9.88 17.93
CA ILE A 5 -13.07 -10.16 19.29
C ILE A 5 -14.26 -10.63 20.11
N ILE A 6 -14.08 -11.72 20.86
CA ILE A 6 -15.02 -12.20 21.86
C ILE A 6 -14.67 -11.53 23.18
N ALA A 7 -15.61 -10.82 23.80
CA ALA A 7 -15.42 -10.21 25.10
C ALA A 7 -15.38 -11.29 26.20
N HIS A 8 -14.28 -11.40 26.88
CA HIS A 8 -14.10 -12.34 28.00
C HIS A 8 -14.35 -11.72 29.37
N ASP A 9 -14.43 -10.37 29.46
CA ASP A 9 -14.58 -9.66 30.74
C ASP A 9 -15.67 -8.59 30.70
N ASN A 10 -16.27 -8.34 31.89
CA ASN A 10 -17.28 -7.30 32.16
C ASN A 10 -16.74 -5.84 32.06
N ASN A 11 -15.62 -5.62 31.39
CA ASN A 11 -15.10 -4.28 31.20
C ASN A 11 -15.96 -3.52 30.19
N PHE A 12 -16.44 -2.34 30.60
CA PHE A 12 -17.27 -1.47 29.79
C PHE A 12 -16.50 -0.91 28.60
N ILE A 13 -16.64 -1.56 27.43
CA ILE A 13 -16.04 -1.10 26.17
C ILE A 13 -17.04 -0.21 25.46
N SER A 14 -16.66 1.02 25.10
CA SER A 14 -17.47 1.92 24.29
C SER A 14 -17.10 1.77 22.81
N CYS A 15 -18.14 1.81 21.97
CA CYS A 15 -17.99 1.81 20.52
C CYS A 15 -17.30 3.09 20.03
N SER A 16 -16.25 2.96 19.25
CA SER A 16 -15.49 4.10 18.70
C SER A 16 -16.22 4.86 17.58
N ILE A 17 -17.39 4.39 17.15
CA ILE A 17 -18.22 5.04 16.12
C ILE A 17 -19.38 5.81 16.75
N CYS A 18 -20.19 5.19 17.61
CA CYS A 18 -21.39 5.79 18.17
C CYS A 18 -21.30 6.12 19.66
N ASP A 19 -20.18 5.88 20.30
CA ASP A 19 -19.86 6.09 21.73
C ASP A 19 -20.71 5.28 22.73
N ASN A 20 -21.69 4.52 22.26
CA ASN A 20 -22.53 3.65 23.10
C ASN A 20 -21.71 2.46 23.60
N LYS A 21 -22.12 1.94 24.79
CA LYS A 21 -21.57 0.70 25.33
C LYS A 21 -21.81 -0.46 24.39
N ILE A 22 -20.76 -1.25 24.16
CA ILE A 22 -20.87 -2.55 23.50
C ILE A 22 -21.33 -3.55 24.57
N LYS A 23 -22.57 -4.03 24.43
CA LYS A 23 -23.19 -5.02 25.34
C LYS A 23 -23.12 -6.44 24.80
N ASP A 24 -22.80 -6.56 23.51
CA ASP A 24 -22.71 -7.84 22.82
C ASP A 24 -21.47 -8.60 23.27
N LYS A 25 -21.55 -9.93 23.25
CA LYS A 25 -20.41 -10.81 23.54
C LYS A 25 -19.31 -10.71 22.48
N GLU A 26 -19.66 -10.24 21.29
CA GLU A 26 -18.76 -10.10 20.16
C GLU A 26 -18.75 -8.67 19.66
N TYR A 27 -17.58 -8.19 19.25
CA TYR A 27 -17.42 -6.89 18.63
C TYR A 27 -16.23 -6.91 17.65
N TYR A 28 -16.18 -5.93 16.76
CA TYR A 28 -15.04 -5.75 15.89
C TYR A 28 -14.05 -4.74 16.45
N VAL A 29 -12.77 -4.89 16.05
CA VAL A 29 -11.75 -3.85 16.17
C VAL A 29 -11.18 -3.54 14.79
N ASP A 30 -10.88 -2.27 14.55
CA ASP A 30 -10.10 -1.89 13.36
C ASP A 30 -8.62 -2.29 13.52
N ALA A 31 -7.81 -2.10 12.49
CA ALA A 31 -6.37 -2.43 12.50
C ALA A 31 -5.57 -1.68 13.57
N TRP A 32 -6.16 -0.66 14.19
CA TRP A 32 -5.54 0.16 15.23
C TRP A 32 -5.95 -0.24 16.65
N GLY A 33 -6.90 -1.16 16.77
CA GLY A 33 -7.45 -1.63 18.04
C GLY A 33 -8.69 -0.85 18.52
N ASN A 34 -9.32 -0.04 17.67
CA ASN A 34 -10.52 0.72 18.04
C ASN A 34 -11.74 -0.20 17.99
N PRO A 35 -12.47 -0.42 19.10
CA PRO A 35 -13.61 -1.32 19.15
C PRO A 35 -14.87 -0.68 18.56
N PHE A 36 -15.71 -1.50 17.91
CA PHE A 36 -16.99 -1.06 17.39
C PHE A 36 -18.01 -2.20 17.28
N HIS A 37 -19.31 -1.87 17.33
CA HIS A 37 -20.38 -2.86 17.19
C HIS A 37 -20.34 -3.56 15.83
N ILE A 38 -20.73 -4.83 15.80
CA ILE A 38 -20.74 -5.66 14.59
C ILE A 38 -21.49 -4.99 13.42
N TYR A 39 -22.64 -4.38 13.69
CA TYR A 39 -23.45 -3.72 12.66
C TYR A 39 -22.75 -2.51 12.00
N HIS A 40 -21.83 -1.87 12.68
CA HIS A 40 -21.05 -0.78 12.11
C HIS A 40 -20.02 -1.23 11.06
N LYS A 41 -19.80 -2.52 10.88
CA LYS A 41 -19.00 -3.02 9.74
C LYS A 41 -19.59 -2.56 8.40
N LYS A 42 -20.92 -2.41 8.32
CA LYS A 42 -21.62 -1.98 7.10
C LYS A 42 -21.97 -0.50 7.09
N THR A 43 -22.17 0.12 8.25
CA THR A 43 -22.66 1.50 8.39
C THR A 43 -21.57 2.49 8.84
N GLY A 44 -20.45 2.00 9.31
CA GLY A 44 -19.32 2.83 9.73
C GLY A 44 -18.53 3.36 8.54
N THR A 45 -17.83 4.48 8.76
CA THR A 45 -16.93 5.09 7.79
C THR A 45 -15.48 4.79 8.18
N PHE A 46 -14.70 4.32 7.22
CA PHE A 46 -13.30 3.91 7.42
C PHE A 46 -12.38 4.66 6.45
N CYS A 47 -11.19 4.98 6.94
CA CYS A 47 -10.19 5.67 6.12
C CYS A 47 -9.58 4.73 5.07
N GLU A 48 -9.61 5.14 3.82
CA GLU A 48 -9.03 4.38 2.70
C GLU A 48 -7.52 4.18 2.83
N CYS A 49 -6.82 5.14 3.48
CA CYS A 49 -5.37 5.07 3.63
C CYS A 49 -4.93 4.14 4.77
N CYS A 50 -5.56 4.24 5.95
CA CYS A 50 -5.09 3.55 7.14
C CYS A 50 -6.09 2.55 7.74
N SER A 51 -7.27 2.37 7.12
CA SER A 51 -8.34 1.49 7.59
C SER A 51 -8.87 1.82 9.00
N ARG A 52 -8.55 3.02 9.52
CA ARG A 52 -9.02 3.48 10.84
C ARG A 52 -10.47 3.93 10.74
N ILE A 53 -11.22 3.70 11.80
CA ILE A 53 -12.55 4.28 11.96
C ILE A 53 -12.45 5.80 11.88
N ILE A 54 -13.31 6.42 11.06
CA ILE A 54 -13.44 7.88 11.01
C ILE A 54 -14.56 8.28 11.97
N SER A 55 -14.18 8.86 13.09
CA SER A 55 -15.09 9.43 14.08
C SER A 55 -14.45 10.61 14.79
N LYS A 56 -15.25 11.42 15.49
CA LYS A 56 -14.73 12.55 16.28
C LYS A 56 -13.69 12.08 17.30
N LYS A 57 -13.95 10.94 17.94
CA LYS A 57 -13.10 10.36 19.00
C LYS A 57 -11.78 9.79 18.48
N VAL A 58 -11.79 9.10 17.35
CA VAL A 58 -10.63 8.32 16.87
C VAL A 58 -9.71 9.16 15.98
N THR A 59 -10.29 9.96 15.09
CA THR A 59 -9.53 10.65 14.03
C THR A 59 -9.76 12.15 13.99
N ASN A 60 -10.54 12.69 14.92
CA ASN A 60 -11.07 14.06 14.87
C ASN A 60 -11.83 14.35 13.56
N GLY A 61 -12.50 13.32 13.01
CA GLY A 61 -13.25 13.38 11.76
C GLY A 61 -12.44 12.97 10.53
N GLY A 62 -12.92 13.41 9.40
CA GLY A 62 -12.39 13.14 8.07
C GLY A 62 -13.33 13.69 7.01
N TYR A 63 -13.06 13.44 5.74
CA TYR A 63 -13.88 13.91 4.64
C TYR A 63 -13.99 12.86 3.52
N ARG A 64 -15.01 13.03 2.69
CA ARG A 64 -15.24 12.20 1.52
C ARG A 64 -14.68 12.87 0.26
N LEU A 65 -13.93 12.12 -0.53
CA LEU A 65 -13.47 12.54 -1.85
C LEU A 65 -14.59 12.39 -2.91
N ASN A 66 -14.43 13.08 -4.04
CA ASN A 66 -15.37 13.01 -5.14
C ASN A 66 -15.47 11.62 -5.79
N ASP A 67 -14.45 10.79 -5.63
CA ASP A 67 -14.42 9.40 -6.12
C ASP A 67 -14.96 8.38 -5.09
N GLY A 68 -15.53 8.87 -4.00
CA GLY A 68 -16.21 8.07 -2.98
C GLY A 68 -15.33 7.61 -1.82
N ARG A 69 -14.00 7.70 -1.92
CA ARG A 69 -13.08 7.35 -0.83
C ARG A 69 -13.22 8.31 0.35
N TYR A 70 -12.95 7.80 1.56
CA TYR A 70 -12.91 8.61 2.78
C TYR A 70 -11.49 8.71 3.33
N ILE A 71 -11.09 9.90 3.70
CA ILE A 71 -9.77 10.20 4.29
C ILE A 71 -9.96 10.74 5.70
N CYS A 72 -9.28 10.16 6.69
CA CYS A 72 -9.33 10.67 8.05
C CYS A 72 -8.38 11.87 8.23
N SER A 73 -8.70 12.74 9.19
CA SER A 73 -7.90 13.93 9.47
C SER A 73 -6.45 13.61 9.87
N LEU A 74 -6.19 12.42 10.43
CA LEU A 74 -4.82 11.98 10.78
C LEU A 74 -3.97 11.64 9.56
N CYS A 75 -4.59 11.11 8.49
CA CYS A 75 -3.87 10.85 7.24
C CYS A 75 -3.67 12.12 6.41
N ASP A 76 -4.64 13.04 6.44
CA ASP A 76 -4.63 14.28 5.64
C ASP A 76 -3.37 15.14 5.87
N VAL A 77 -2.85 15.17 7.09
CA VAL A 77 -1.67 15.98 7.46
C VAL A 77 -0.39 15.59 6.72
N SER A 78 -0.33 14.40 6.15
CA SER A 78 0.87 13.87 5.49
C SER A 78 0.66 13.54 4.01
N ILE A 79 -0.46 13.94 3.44
CA ILE A 79 -0.77 13.69 2.01
C ILE A 79 0.20 14.46 1.11
N ILE A 80 0.73 13.78 0.11
CA ILE A 80 1.46 14.41 -1.00
C ILE A 80 0.49 15.15 -1.91
N LYS A 81 0.74 16.45 -2.12
CA LYS A 81 -0.15 17.35 -2.91
C LYS A 81 0.58 18.11 -4.02
N THR A 82 1.89 18.24 -3.95
CA THR A 82 2.67 19.12 -4.85
C THR A 82 3.76 18.37 -5.61
N ASP A 83 4.10 18.87 -6.80
CA ASP A 83 5.19 18.31 -7.61
C ASP A 83 6.53 18.29 -6.89
N ASN A 84 6.80 19.29 -6.04
CA ASN A 84 8.01 19.34 -5.23
C ASN A 84 8.04 18.21 -4.19
N GLU A 85 6.92 17.86 -3.58
CA GLU A 85 6.83 16.72 -2.66
C GLU A 85 7.00 15.39 -3.40
N ILE A 86 6.39 15.27 -4.60
CA ILE A 86 6.57 14.11 -5.49
C ILE A 86 8.04 13.95 -5.83
N ASP A 87 8.71 15.01 -6.27
CA ASP A 87 10.11 14.97 -6.66
C ASP A 87 11.04 14.59 -5.49
N LYS A 88 10.83 15.20 -4.32
CA LYS A 88 11.59 14.87 -3.09
C LYS A 88 11.40 13.41 -2.68
N SER A 89 10.16 12.91 -2.70
CA SER A 89 9.85 11.51 -2.38
C SER A 89 10.43 10.55 -3.41
N SER A 90 10.36 10.89 -4.70
CA SER A 90 10.94 10.09 -5.78
C SER A 90 12.45 9.95 -5.63
N LYS A 91 13.18 11.05 -5.38
CA LYS A 91 14.62 11.02 -5.13
C LYS A 91 14.99 10.17 -3.91
N LYS A 92 14.20 10.27 -2.83
CA LYS A 92 14.37 9.44 -1.63
C LYS A 92 14.20 7.96 -1.94
N VAL A 93 13.10 7.59 -2.63
CA VAL A 93 12.80 6.19 -2.97
C VAL A 93 13.86 5.60 -3.89
N ILE A 94 14.24 6.32 -4.96
CA ILE A 94 15.32 5.88 -5.89
C ILE A 94 16.63 5.67 -5.12
N LYS A 95 16.98 6.56 -4.18
CA LYS A 95 18.15 6.40 -3.34
C LYS A 95 18.11 5.13 -2.50
N ILE A 96 16.96 4.86 -1.81
CA ILE A 96 16.78 3.65 -1.01
C ILE A 96 16.92 2.39 -1.89
N LEU A 97 16.27 2.37 -3.05
CA LEU A 97 16.37 1.25 -3.98
C LEU A 97 17.81 1.04 -4.44
N LYS A 98 18.55 2.12 -4.77
CA LYS A 98 19.96 2.06 -5.17
C LYS A 98 20.86 1.50 -4.07
N GLU A 99 20.64 1.90 -2.80
CA GLU A 99 21.37 1.37 -1.64
C GLU A 99 21.15 -0.13 -1.45
N ASN A 100 20.01 -0.65 -1.93
CA ASN A 100 19.69 -2.07 -1.96
C ASN A 100 20.10 -2.78 -3.27
N GLY A 101 20.79 -2.08 -4.19
CA GLY A 101 21.35 -2.64 -5.42
C GLY A 101 20.48 -2.48 -6.67
N ILE A 102 19.31 -1.84 -6.58
CA ILE A 102 18.47 -1.49 -7.74
C ILE A 102 19.09 -0.27 -8.43
N GLU A 103 19.85 -0.51 -9.49
CA GLU A 103 20.51 0.52 -10.27
C GLU A 103 19.77 0.81 -11.59
N ASN A 104 20.20 1.87 -12.31
CA ASN A 104 19.69 2.25 -13.63
C ASN A 104 18.24 2.72 -13.67
N ILE A 105 17.72 3.27 -12.56
CA ILE A 105 16.47 4.02 -12.53
C ILE A 105 16.83 5.51 -12.67
N ASP A 106 16.57 6.10 -13.83
CA ASP A 106 16.76 7.53 -14.06
C ASP A 106 15.43 8.27 -13.86
N ARG A 107 15.42 9.21 -12.91
CA ARG A 107 14.23 10.03 -12.62
C ARG A 107 13.74 10.83 -13.83
N LYS A 108 14.63 11.17 -14.76
CA LYS A 108 14.31 11.96 -15.95
C LYS A 108 13.48 11.21 -17.00
N GLU A 109 13.49 9.88 -16.96
CA GLU A 109 12.71 9.04 -17.86
C GLU A 109 11.31 8.72 -17.31
N ILE A 110 10.98 9.25 -16.10
CA ILE A 110 9.80 8.85 -15.35
C ILE A 110 8.89 10.04 -15.13
N LYS A 111 7.68 9.98 -15.67
CA LYS A 111 6.57 10.86 -15.35
C LYS A 111 5.74 10.25 -14.24
N ILE A 112 5.45 11.01 -13.18
CA ILE A 112 4.62 10.57 -12.06
C ILE A 112 3.40 11.48 -12.01
N GLU A 113 2.21 10.89 -12.06
CA GLU A 113 0.94 11.61 -12.00
C GLU A 113 0.09 11.09 -10.84
N LEU A 114 -0.44 12.02 -10.03
CA LEU A 114 -1.46 11.70 -9.04
C LEU A 114 -2.83 11.75 -9.71
N ILE A 115 -3.56 10.65 -9.64
CA ILE A 115 -4.89 10.53 -10.25
C ILE A 115 -5.90 9.98 -9.24
N ASN A 116 -7.18 10.35 -9.40
CA ASN A 116 -8.25 9.80 -8.57
C ASN A 116 -8.64 8.38 -9.01
N LYS A 117 -9.47 7.70 -8.21
CA LYS A 117 -9.89 6.32 -8.46
C LYS A 117 -10.64 6.17 -9.80
N ILE A 118 -11.38 7.17 -10.23
CA ILE A 118 -12.12 7.16 -11.52
C ILE A 118 -11.13 7.11 -12.69
N LYS A 119 -10.17 8.05 -12.72
CA LYS A 119 -9.12 8.05 -13.76
C LYS A 119 -8.25 6.80 -13.70
N MET A 120 -7.95 6.28 -12.50
CA MET A 120 -7.21 5.02 -12.35
C MET A 120 -7.94 3.88 -13.06
N SER A 121 -9.27 3.79 -12.93
CA SER A 121 -10.07 2.77 -13.62
C SER A 121 -10.09 2.91 -15.14
N GLU A 122 -9.99 4.12 -15.66
CA GLU A 122 -9.88 4.39 -17.11
C GLU A 122 -8.54 3.91 -17.69
N HIS A 123 -7.48 4.02 -16.90
CA HIS A 123 -6.13 3.54 -17.27
C HIS A 123 -5.99 2.02 -17.19
N TYR A 124 -6.75 1.35 -16.35
CA TYR A 124 -6.66 -0.08 -16.12
C TYR A 124 -7.88 -0.79 -16.73
N LYS A 125 -7.70 -1.49 -17.85
CA LYS A 125 -8.77 -2.12 -18.63
C LYS A 125 -9.35 -3.42 -18.04
N PHE A 126 -8.95 -3.83 -16.84
CA PHE A 126 -9.38 -5.08 -16.20
C PHE A 126 -10.31 -4.82 -15.00
N HIS A 127 -11.20 -5.76 -14.70
CA HIS A 127 -12.29 -5.60 -13.72
C HIS A 127 -11.87 -5.50 -12.24
N GLU A 128 -10.57 -5.63 -11.89
CA GLU A 128 -10.08 -5.64 -10.51
C GLU A 128 -9.41 -4.31 -10.09
N VAL A 129 -10.05 -3.19 -10.35
CA VAL A 129 -9.51 -1.85 -10.03
C VAL A 129 -9.66 -1.47 -8.57
N GLU A 130 -10.46 -2.23 -7.80
CA GLU A 130 -10.91 -1.81 -6.46
C GLU A 130 -9.76 -1.62 -5.46
N HIS A 131 -8.65 -2.32 -5.64
CA HIS A 131 -7.48 -2.27 -4.75
C HIS A 131 -6.24 -1.65 -5.38
N LEU A 132 -6.32 -1.24 -6.66
CA LEU A 132 -5.19 -0.67 -7.39
C LEU A 132 -4.86 0.75 -6.87
N LYS A 133 -3.63 0.95 -6.41
CA LYS A 133 -3.14 2.26 -5.92
C LYS A 133 -1.98 2.82 -6.74
N GLY A 134 -1.36 2.01 -7.58
CA GLY A 134 -0.30 2.39 -8.51
C GLY A 134 -0.45 1.65 -9.84
N LEU A 135 0.12 2.20 -10.91
CA LEU A 135 0.14 1.61 -12.23
C LEU A 135 1.29 2.21 -13.05
N MET A 136 2.19 1.38 -13.52
CA MET A 136 3.22 1.77 -14.47
C MET A 136 2.80 1.46 -15.92
N LYS A 137 3.05 2.41 -16.83
CA LYS A 137 2.90 2.25 -18.29
C LYS A 137 4.14 2.68 -19.03
N ILE A 138 4.39 2.07 -20.16
CA ILE A 138 5.49 2.41 -21.07
C ILE A 138 4.92 3.18 -22.26
N LYS A 139 5.51 4.33 -22.57
CA LYS A 139 5.17 5.18 -23.72
C LYS A 139 6.46 5.52 -24.48
N PRO A 140 6.91 4.66 -25.39
CA PRO A 140 8.19 4.79 -26.07
C PRO A 140 8.35 6.06 -26.91
N GLU A 141 7.25 6.67 -27.33
CA GLU A 141 7.18 7.89 -28.12
C GLU A 141 7.36 9.19 -27.32
N GLU A 142 7.34 9.13 -25.98
CA GLU A 142 7.50 10.29 -25.11
C GLU A 142 8.93 10.35 -24.56
N ASN A 143 9.40 11.57 -24.20
CA ASN A 143 10.72 11.75 -23.55
C ASN A 143 10.78 11.05 -22.18
N GLU A 144 9.68 11.09 -21.43
CA GLU A 144 9.48 10.35 -20.20
C GLU A 144 8.82 9.01 -20.54
N ILE A 145 9.62 8.01 -20.87
CA ILE A 145 9.17 6.71 -21.37
C ILE A 145 8.27 5.97 -20.36
N PHE A 146 8.54 6.13 -19.06
CA PHE A 146 7.82 5.44 -18.00
C PHE A 146 6.81 6.38 -17.34
N HIS A 147 5.53 6.05 -17.46
CA HIS A 147 4.46 6.78 -16.78
C HIS A 147 3.98 5.98 -15.58
N ILE A 148 4.14 6.55 -14.39
CA ILE A 148 3.64 6.00 -13.13
C ILE A 148 2.42 6.82 -12.70
N TYR A 149 1.27 6.18 -12.66
CA TYR A 149 0.05 6.73 -12.08
C TYR A 149 -0.09 6.24 -10.65
N ILE A 150 -0.21 7.15 -9.69
CA ILE A 150 -0.43 6.83 -8.29
C ILE A 150 -1.74 7.47 -7.84
N LEU A 151 -2.49 6.74 -7.02
CA LEU A 151 -3.73 7.25 -6.46
C LEU A 151 -3.45 8.52 -5.64
N ASP A 152 -4.22 9.56 -5.89
CA ASP A 152 -4.13 10.82 -5.15
C ASP A 152 -4.58 10.68 -3.68
N ASN A 153 -4.33 11.72 -2.87
CA ASN A 153 -4.73 11.76 -1.46
C ASN A 153 -4.17 10.61 -0.61
N LEU A 154 -2.97 10.14 -0.91
CA LEU A 154 -2.25 9.16 -0.10
C LEU A 154 -1.25 9.85 0.84
N PRO A 155 -1.11 9.38 2.10
CA PRO A 155 0.00 9.77 2.97
C PRO A 155 1.34 9.51 2.31
N LYS A 156 2.31 10.37 2.58
CA LYS A 156 3.65 10.32 1.98
C LYS A 156 4.29 8.94 2.00
N ILE A 157 4.26 8.27 3.15
CA ILE A 157 4.88 6.93 3.27
C ILE A 157 4.19 5.89 2.39
N GLN A 158 2.86 5.97 2.23
CA GLN A 158 2.11 5.08 1.36
C GLN A 158 2.40 5.37 -0.12
N PHE A 159 2.49 6.65 -0.50
CA PHE A 159 2.94 7.06 -1.81
C PHE A 159 4.35 6.52 -2.12
N GLU A 160 5.30 6.69 -1.19
CA GLU A 160 6.69 6.22 -1.35
C GLU A 160 6.75 4.70 -1.51
N ALA A 161 5.94 3.94 -0.77
CA ALA A 161 5.90 2.48 -0.86
C ALA A 161 5.31 2.00 -2.20
N ILE A 162 4.23 2.64 -2.69
CA ILE A 162 3.66 2.34 -4.00
C ILE A 162 4.65 2.72 -5.10
N LEU A 163 5.28 3.87 -5.01
CA LEU A 163 6.30 4.29 -5.97
C LEU A 163 7.46 3.29 -6.05
N ALA A 164 7.92 2.76 -4.91
CA ALA A 164 8.96 1.74 -4.89
C ALA A 164 8.54 0.47 -5.65
N HIS A 165 7.29 0.04 -5.49
CA HIS A 165 6.72 -1.07 -6.23
C HIS A 165 6.76 -0.82 -7.76
N GLU A 166 6.25 0.32 -8.21
CA GLU A 166 6.20 0.67 -9.63
C GLU A 166 7.62 0.83 -10.23
N LEU A 167 8.57 1.33 -9.45
CA LEU A 167 9.97 1.43 -9.88
C LEU A 167 10.63 0.07 -10.07
N LEU A 168 10.24 -0.97 -9.33
CA LEU A 168 10.71 -2.33 -9.56
C LEU A 168 10.16 -2.92 -10.86
N HIS A 169 8.94 -2.59 -11.27
CA HIS A 169 8.45 -2.92 -12.62
C HIS A 169 9.33 -2.30 -13.71
N ILE A 170 9.74 -1.03 -13.55
CA ILE A 170 10.67 -0.36 -14.48
C ILE A 170 12.03 -1.08 -14.50
N TRP A 171 12.55 -1.44 -13.34
CA TRP A 171 13.83 -2.14 -13.23
C TRP A 171 13.79 -3.50 -13.92
N LEU A 172 12.74 -4.31 -13.72
CA LEU A 172 12.54 -5.58 -14.41
C LEU A 172 12.50 -5.39 -15.94
N PHE A 173 11.75 -4.40 -16.41
CA PHE A 173 11.67 -4.07 -17.83
C PHE A 173 13.05 -3.70 -18.40
N LYS A 174 13.79 -2.78 -17.76
CA LYS A 174 15.13 -2.36 -18.21
C LYS A 174 16.16 -3.48 -18.20
N LYS A 175 15.99 -4.47 -17.35
CA LYS A 175 16.83 -5.68 -17.28
C LYS A 175 16.39 -6.79 -18.24
N ASN A 176 15.31 -6.58 -19.00
CA ASN A 176 14.69 -7.62 -19.84
C ASN A 176 14.35 -8.90 -19.05
N ILE A 177 13.93 -8.75 -17.78
CA ILE A 177 13.55 -9.85 -16.93
C ILE A 177 12.04 -10.11 -17.11
N THR A 178 11.70 -11.31 -17.60
CA THR A 178 10.32 -11.77 -17.71
C THR A 178 10.04 -12.79 -16.64
N LEU A 179 8.97 -12.56 -15.88
CA LEU A 179 8.51 -13.41 -14.77
C LEU A 179 7.02 -13.72 -14.94
N ASP A 180 6.55 -14.79 -14.32
CA ASP A 180 5.12 -14.99 -14.13
C ASP A 180 4.54 -13.82 -13.35
N LYS A 181 3.29 -13.41 -13.67
CA LYS A 181 2.65 -12.24 -13.07
C LYS A 181 2.71 -12.26 -11.54
N SER A 182 2.39 -13.40 -10.92
CA SER A 182 2.38 -13.50 -9.45
C SER A 182 3.78 -13.37 -8.82
N ILE A 183 4.82 -13.87 -9.49
CA ILE A 183 6.21 -13.71 -9.05
C ILE A 183 6.65 -12.26 -9.23
N MET A 184 6.29 -11.64 -10.34
CA MET A 184 6.58 -10.24 -10.63
C MET A 184 5.97 -9.31 -9.58
N GLU A 185 4.67 -9.47 -9.29
CA GLU A 185 3.97 -8.68 -8.26
C GLU A 185 4.55 -8.95 -6.86
N GLY A 186 4.86 -10.22 -6.55
CA GLY A 186 5.51 -10.58 -5.30
C GLY A 186 6.88 -9.92 -5.14
N PHE A 187 7.68 -9.86 -6.20
CA PHE A 187 8.97 -9.17 -6.22
C PHE A 187 8.80 -7.64 -6.08
N CYS A 188 7.88 -7.03 -6.80
CA CYS A 188 7.62 -5.60 -6.72
C CYS A 188 7.11 -5.19 -5.32
N ASN A 189 6.36 -6.06 -4.64
CA ASN A 189 5.96 -5.86 -3.25
C ASN A 189 7.13 -5.81 -2.26
N LEU A 190 8.30 -6.39 -2.58
CA LEU A 190 9.51 -6.19 -1.77
C LEU A 190 9.98 -4.72 -1.79
N GLY A 191 9.73 -3.96 -2.86
CA GLY A 191 9.97 -2.53 -2.91
C GLY A 191 9.13 -1.78 -1.87
N SER A 192 7.82 -2.08 -1.81
CA SER A 192 6.94 -1.54 -0.76
C SER A 192 7.39 -1.94 0.64
N TYR A 193 7.80 -3.20 0.82
CA TYR A 193 8.33 -3.71 2.08
C TYR A 193 9.52 -2.88 2.57
N LEU A 194 10.51 -2.62 1.72
CA LEU A 194 11.70 -1.84 2.09
C LEU A 194 11.33 -0.46 2.64
N ILE A 195 10.36 0.21 2.03
CA ILE A 195 9.93 1.54 2.46
C ILE A 195 9.21 1.48 3.81
N TYR A 196 8.26 0.56 3.98
CA TYR A 196 7.51 0.42 5.22
C TYR A 196 8.39 -0.07 6.38
N GLU A 197 9.34 -0.97 6.12
CA GLU A 197 10.27 -1.49 7.13
C GLU A 197 11.19 -0.39 7.66
N LEU A 198 11.71 0.47 6.77
CA LEU A 198 12.54 1.62 7.16
C LEU A 198 11.76 2.67 7.98
N ASP A 199 10.48 2.87 7.67
CA ASP A 199 9.64 3.80 8.43
C ASP A 199 9.27 3.26 9.82
N ASN A 200 9.06 1.97 9.96
CA ASN A 200 8.81 1.24 11.21
C ASN A 200 7.72 1.82 12.12
N THR A 201 6.83 2.68 11.60
CA THR A 201 5.69 3.21 12.35
C THR A 201 4.56 2.17 12.47
N LYS A 202 3.59 2.40 13.37
CA LYS A 202 2.39 1.55 13.43
C LYS A 202 1.61 1.58 12.11
N PHE A 203 1.59 2.71 11.39
CA PHE A 203 1.01 2.82 10.06
C PHE A 203 1.67 1.82 9.09
N SER A 204 2.99 1.86 9.01
CA SER A 204 3.77 0.98 8.13
C SER A 204 3.61 -0.49 8.51
N LYS A 205 3.62 -0.83 9.81
CA LYS A 205 3.37 -2.20 10.27
C LYS A 205 2.00 -2.74 9.86
N ILE A 206 0.95 -1.92 9.89
CA ILE A 206 -0.38 -2.31 9.42
C ILE A 206 -0.37 -2.59 7.90
N HIS A 207 0.37 -1.78 7.12
CA HIS A 207 0.51 -2.01 5.70
C HIS A 207 1.35 -3.25 5.37
N LEU A 208 2.42 -3.51 6.12
CA LEU A 208 3.19 -4.75 6.02
C LEU A 208 2.31 -5.99 6.28
N LEU A 209 1.51 -5.97 7.34
CA LEU A 209 0.53 -7.03 7.60
C LEU A 209 -0.49 -7.20 6.47
N SER A 210 -0.87 -6.12 5.78
CA SER A 210 -1.75 -6.20 4.61
C SER A 210 -1.10 -6.91 3.43
N LEU A 211 0.20 -6.71 3.20
CA LEU A 211 0.96 -7.42 2.17
C LEU A 211 1.02 -8.94 2.45
N GLU A 212 0.92 -9.35 3.71
CA GLU A 212 1.05 -10.75 4.14
C GLU A 212 -0.27 -11.51 4.26
N ASN A 213 -1.41 -10.82 4.36
CA ASN A 213 -2.65 -11.43 4.88
C ASN A 213 -3.70 -11.83 3.83
N ASN A 214 -3.39 -11.88 2.56
CA ASN A 214 -4.33 -12.39 1.56
C ASN A 214 -3.96 -13.80 1.11
N LYS A 215 -4.25 -14.81 1.95
CA LYS A 215 -3.85 -16.22 1.75
C LYS A 215 -4.41 -16.88 0.47
N THR A 216 -5.40 -16.28 -0.18
CA THR A 216 -6.00 -16.81 -1.42
C THR A 216 -5.40 -16.18 -2.68
N ASN A 217 -4.55 -15.18 -2.53
CA ASN A 217 -3.92 -14.47 -3.64
C ASN A 217 -2.52 -15.03 -3.90
N SER A 218 -2.28 -15.52 -5.12
CA SER A 218 -1.00 -16.07 -5.56
C SER A 218 0.16 -15.06 -5.40
N ASP A 219 -0.11 -13.76 -5.59
CA ASP A 219 0.89 -12.70 -5.51
C ASP A 219 1.40 -12.55 -4.06
N VAL A 220 0.49 -12.67 -3.08
CA VAL A 220 0.84 -12.65 -1.65
C VAL A 220 1.68 -13.86 -1.26
N TYR A 221 1.33 -15.03 -1.76
CA TYR A 221 2.12 -16.24 -1.51
C TYR A 221 3.54 -16.11 -2.07
N LYS A 222 3.68 -15.64 -3.31
CA LYS A 222 5.01 -15.42 -3.92
C LYS A 222 5.80 -14.34 -3.17
N TYR A 223 5.15 -13.26 -2.74
CA TYR A 223 5.77 -12.24 -1.90
C TYR A 223 6.31 -12.82 -0.58
N GLN A 224 5.53 -13.65 0.12
CA GLN A 224 5.97 -14.26 1.39
C GLN A 224 7.21 -15.14 1.21
N ILE A 225 7.27 -15.95 0.14
CA ILE A 225 8.44 -16.76 -0.19
C ILE A 225 9.66 -15.86 -0.46
N LEU A 226 9.52 -14.88 -1.37
CA LEU A 226 10.59 -13.97 -1.73
C LEU A 226 11.08 -13.16 -0.54
N LYS A 227 10.18 -12.69 0.34
CA LYS A 227 10.52 -12.01 1.59
C LYS A 227 11.35 -12.92 2.50
N SER A 228 10.90 -14.16 2.74
CA SER A 228 11.65 -15.13 3.56
C SER A 228 13.05 -15.41 3.00
N MET A 229 13.18 -15.53 1.67
CA MET A 229 14.48 -15.70 1.01
C MET A 229 15.36 -14.46 1.16
N MET A 230 14.78 -13.26 1.05
CA MET A 230 15.47 -11.99 1.25
C MET A 230 16.00 -11.84 2.67
N GLU A 231 15.20 -12.19 3.68
CA GLU A 231 15.59 -12.14 5.09
C GLU A 231 16.74 -13.09 5.42
N LYS A 232 16.81 -14.25 4.76
CA LYS A 232 17.89 -15.24 4.94
C LYS A 232 19.18 -14.87 4.21
N ASN A 233 19.09 -14.20 3.07
CA ASN A 233 20.24 -13.96 2.20
C ASN A 233 20.53 -12.46 2.01
N SER A 234 19.70 -11.74 1.32
CA SER A 234 19.64 -10.29 1.13
C SER A 234 18.71 -9.94 -0.04
N PHE A 235 18.34 -8.68 -0.18
CA PHE A 235 17.62 -8.20 -1.38
C PHE A 235 18.45 -8.39 -2.65
N ARG A 236 19.75 -8.15 -2.58
CA ARG A 236 20.69 -8.36 -3.72
C ARG A 236 20.71 -9.82 -4.18
N TYR A 237 20.61 -10.76 -3.26
CA TYR A 237 20.51 -12.19 -3.62
C TYR A 237 19.26 -12.45 -4.47
N ILE A 238 18.11 -11.93 -4.08
CA ILE A 238 16.87 -12.07 -4.85
C ILE A 238 17.04 -11.49 -6.25
N MET A 239 17.55 -10.27 -6.38
CA MET A 239 17.76 -9.61 -7.67
C MET A 239 18.63 -10.44 -8.64
N ASN A 240 19.71 -11.01 -8.13
CA ASN A 240 20.65 -11.77 -8.97
C ASN A 240 20.09 -13.12 -9.40
N ASN A 241 19.10 -13.66 -8.70
CA ASN A 241 18.59 -15.01 -8.90
C ASN A 241 17.12 -15.07 -9.31
N ILE A 242 16.41 -13.94 -9.39
CA ILE A 242 14.94 -13.90 -9.54
C ILE A 242 14.43 -14.69 -10.77
N GLN A 243 15.22 -14.78 -11.85
CA GLN A 243 14.86 -15.54 -13.04
C GLN A 243 15.04 -17.06 -12.89
N THR A 244 15.85 -17.50 -11.94
CA THR A 244 16.23 -18.90 -11.74
C THR A 244 15.67 -19.48 -10.44
N ILE A 245 15.12 -18.64 -9.58
CA ILE A 245 14.47 -19.07 -8.33
C ILE A 245 13.23 -19.91 -8.68
N ASP A 246 13.24 -21.19 -8.31
CA ASP A 246 12.08 -22.05 -8.40
C ASP A 246 11.11 -21.74 -7.25
N ILE A 247 10.11 -20.94 -7.55
CA ILE A 247 9.04 -20.59 -6.62
C ILE A 247 7.80 -21.39 -7.04
N LYS A 248 7.75 -22.65 -6.60
CA LYS A 248 6.57 -23.53 -6.79
C LYS A 248 5.43 -23.16 -5.84
#